data_c789154ee4df298e93377f43a5543250
#
_entry.id   c789154ee4df298e93377f43a5543250
#
_cell.length_a   1.000
_cell.length_b   1.000
_cell.length_c   1.000
_cell.angle_alpha   90.00
_cell.angle_beta   90.00
_cell.angle_gamma   90.00
#
_symmetry.space_group_name_H-M   'P 1'
#
loop_
_entity.id
_entity.type
_entity.pdbx_description
1 polymer ?
#
loop_
_entity_poly.entity_id
_entity_poly.type
_entity_poly.pdbx_seq_one_letter_code
_entity_poly.pdbx_strand_id
1 'polypeptide(L)'
;MKRILAVDDSTMNLKLVENMIKGEYQLELLGSGFDALAYLENNTVDLVLLDLLMPEMDGMETYDRLRELENGKNVPVIFLTADTDIESEITCLKKGASDFVRKPFMPEVMRNRIRRVLELDELTHYLERKVMEKTAQIEKMTFETIATISSMLEARDSYTKGHSVRVAEYSVMLAERAGWREQAILNLQHIALLHDIGKVGIPDHVLNKPGKLTEEEFAIIKSHTIIGADILKEIKSIPEIEAGARYHHERYNGTGYPCGLAAEEIPAVARIIGIADAFDAMNSKRIYRDSLSSEVIRKELVNGKGTQFDPYFLDIFLQLFDEGKLRRRKESE
;
A
#
# COMPACT_ATOMS: atom_id res chain seq x y z
N MET A 1 5.04 -32.57 7.48
CA MET A 1 3.83 -33.41 7.48
C MET A 1 2.71 -32.51 7.94
N LYS A 2 1.58 -32.46 7.23
CA LYS A 2 0.43 -31.62 7.58
C LYS A 2 -0.22 -32.10 8.87
N ARG A 3 -0.63 -31.15 9.72
CA ARG A 3 -1.27 -31.42 11.02
C ARG A 3 -2.77 -31.24 10.91
N ILE A 4 -3.53 -32.28 11.27
CA ILE A 4 -4.99 -32.28 11.26
C ILE A 4 -5.49 -32.40 12.69
N LEU A 5 -6.39 -31.53 13.09
CA LEU A 5 -7.15 -31.64 14.34
C LEU A 5 -8.48 -32.31 14.04
N ALA A 6 -8.75 -33.42 14.68
CA ALA A 6 -10.05 -34.10 14.61
C ALA A 6 -10.78 -33.98 15.94
N VAL A 7 -12.02 -33.49 15.87
CA VAL A 7 -12.88 -33.19 17.03
C VAL A 7 -14.19 -33.97 16.89
N ASP A 8 -14.45 -34.87 17.78
CA ASP A 8 -15.67 -35.73 17.83
C ASP A 8 -15.82 -36.27 19.26
N ASP A 9 -17.00 -36.19 19.85
CA ASP A 9 -17.23 -36.68 21.21
C ASP A 9 -17.15 -38.21 21.34
N SER A 10 -17.26 -38.90 20.21
CA SER A 10 -17.12 -40.37 20.13
C SER A 10 -15.67 -40.78 19.95
N THR A 11 -15.08 -41.36 20.97
CA THR A 11 -13.74 -41.97 20.89
C THR A 11 -13.62 -43.03 19.80
N MET A 12 -14.74 -43.69 19.44
CA MET A 12 -14.78 -44.64 18.34
C MET A 12 -14.62 -43.95 16.99
N ASN A 13 -15.28 -42.82 16.77
CA ASN A 13 -15.14 -42.06 15.56
C ASN A 13 -13.72 -41.51 15.41
N LEU A 14 -13.13 -40.94 16.47
CA LEU A 14 -11.75 -40.47 16.46
C LEU A 14 -10.76 -41.61 16.08
N LYS A 15 -10.93 -42.81 16.61
CA LYS A 15 -10.11 -44.00 16.24
C LYS A 15 -10.34 -44.41 14.78
N LEU A 16 -11.55 -44.32 14.27
CA LEU A 16 -11.83 -44.58 12.85
C LEU A 16 -11.12 -43.55 11.97
N VAL A 17 -11.23 -42.27 12.26
CA VAL A 17 -10.51 -41.18 11.55
C VAL A 17 -9.01 -41.43 11.62
N GLU A 18 -8.46 -41.73 12.82
CA GLU A 18 -7.02 -42.04 12.98
C GLU A 18 -6.59 -43.17 12.05
N ASN A 19 -7.30 -44.28 12.06
CA ASN A 19 -6.97 -45.48 11.26
C ASN A 19 -7.05 -45.20 9.75
N MET A 20 -7.93 -44.26 9.33
CA MET A 20 -8.13 -43.92 7.91
C MET A 20 -7.01 -43.07 7.33
N ILE A 21 -6.43 -42.16 8.12
CA ILE A 21 -5.48 -41.18 7.63
C ILE A 21 -4.11 -41.20 8.33
N LYS A 22 -3.92 -42.17 9.24
CA LYS A 22 -2.65 -42.45 9.92
C LYS A 22 -1.52 -42.73 8.92
N GLY A 23 -0.39 -42.08 9.15
CA GLY A 23 0.79 -42.22 8.29
C GLY A 23 0.86 -41.21 7.12
N GLU A 24 -0.26 -40.60 6.77
CA GLU A 24 -0.29 -39.53 5.79
C GLU A 24 -0.21 -38.12 6.44
N TYR A 25 -0.78 -38.00 7.65
CA TYR A 25 -0.92 -36.74 8.39
C TYR A 25 -0.49 -36.87 9.85
N GLN A 26 -0.10 -35.75 10.47
CA GLN A 26 0.05 -35.69 11.92
C GLN A 26 -1.32 -35.35 12.51
N LEU A 27 -1.78 -36.18 13.48
CA LEU A 27 -3.12 -36.05 14.02
C LEU A 27 -3.10 -35.62 15.47
N GLU A 28 -4.02 -34.70 15.78
CA GLU A 28 -4.46 -34.38 17.14
C GLU A 28 -5.93 -34.74 17.26
N LEU A 29 -6.30 -35.46 18.32
CA LEU A 29 -7.64 -36.01 18.50
C LEU A 29 -8.23 -35.47 19.80
N LEU A 30 -9.31 -34.72 19.71
CA LEU A 30 -9.95 -34.06 20.85
C LEU A 30 -11.43 -34.43 20.95
N GLY A 31 -11.91 -34.57 22.18
CA GLY A 31 -13.27 -35.02 22.45
C GLY A 31 -14.34 -33.96 22.57
N SER A 32 -13.97 -32.67 22.48
CA SER A 32 -14.94 -31.58 22.62
C SER A 32 -14.53 -30.33 21.86
N GLY A 33 -15.51 -29.47 21.60
CA GLY A 33 -15.24 -28.12 21.03
C GLY A 33 -14.42 -27.25 21.97
N PHE A 34 -14.62 -27.36 23.28
CA PHE A 34 -13.82 -26.61 24.26
C PHE A 34 -12.34 -26.98 24.22
N ASP A 35 -12.01 -28.26 24.16
CA ASP A 35 -10.63 -28.73 24.05
C ASP A 35 -10.00 -28.30 22.74
N ALA A 36 -10.77 -28.28 21.64
CA ALA A 36 -10.33 -27.82 20.34
C ALA A 36 -9.97 -26.32 20.35
N LEU A 37 -10.81 -25.49 20.94
CA LEU A 37 -10.54 -24.04 21.07
C LEU A 37 -9.31 -23.78 21.96
N ALA A 38 -9.22 -24.42 23.13
CA ALA A 38 -8.07 -24.31 24.03
C ALA A 38 -6.76 -24.77 23.36
N TYR A 39 -6.80 -25.82 22.55
CA TYR A 39 -5.65 -26.27 21.79
C TYR A 39 -5.20 -25.25 20.74
N LEU A 40 -6.15 -24.67 19.99
CA LEU A 40 -5.88 -23.70 18.93
C LEU A 40 -5.43 -22.32 19.44
N GLU A 41 -5.66 -21.99 20.70
CA GLU A 41 -5.09 -20.76 21.30
C GLU A 41 -3.55 -20.76 21.23
N ASN A 42 -2.93 -21.94 21.37
CA ASN A 42 -1.47 -22.06 21.45
C ASN A 42 -0.83 -22.92 20.32
N ASN A 43 -1.63 -23.48 19.44
CA ASN A 43 -1.16 -24.40 18.40
C ASN A 43 -1.77 -24.03 17.04
N THR A 44 -1.03 -24.31 15.97
CA THR A 44 -1.50 -24.17 14.60
C THR A 44 -1.75 -25.54 13.99
N VAL A 45 -2.77 -25.64 13.16
CA VAL A 45 -3.10 -26.84 12.38
C VAL A 45 -3.38 -26.46 10.93
N ASP A 46 -3.25 -27.43 10.01
CA ASP A 46 -3.49 -27.21 8.59
C ASP A 46 -4.95 -27.50 8.19
N LEU A 47 -5.69 -28.25 9.00
CA LEU A 47 -7.09 -28.62 8.78
C LEU A 47 -7.76 -29.03 10.09
N VAL A 48 -9.05 -28.72 10.21
CA VAL A 48 -9.91 -29.23 11.29
C VAL A 48 -10.98 -30.13 10.69
N LEU A 49 -11.09 -31.33 11.23
CA LEU A 49 -12.25 -32.23 11.05
C LEU A 49 -13.14 -32.04 12.26
N LEU A 50 -14.35 -31.56 12.10
CA LEU A 50 -15.21 -31.15 13.21
C LEU A 50 -16.58 -31.83 13.14
N ASP A 51 -16.90 -32.62 14.16
CA ASP A 51 -18.24 -33.19 14.28
C ASP A 51 -19.28 -32.10 14.50
N LEU A 52 -20.41 -32.19 13.82
CA LEU A 52 -21.52 -31.27 13.99
C LEU A 52 -22.27 -31.46 15.30
N LEU A 53 -22.45 -32.69 15.70
CA LEU A 53 -23.29 -33.05 16.85
C LEU A 53 -22.41 -33.49 18.03
N MET A 54 -22.11 -32.53 18.91
CA MET A 54 -21.38 -32.77 20.15
C MET A 54 -22.17 -32.21 21.35
N PRO A 55 -22.04 -32.81 22.53
CA PRO A 55 -22.68 -32.28 23.75
C PRO A 55 -22.03 -30.98 24.19
N GLU A 56 -22.78 -30.16 24.93
CA GLU A 56 -22.37 -28.87 25.52
C GLU A 56 -22.06 -27.74 24.50
N MET A 57 -21.24 -27.99 23.52
CA MET A 57 -20.90 -27.08 22.42
C MET A 57 -20.91 -27.86 21.12
N ASP A 58 -21.86 -27.56 20.25
CA ASP A 58 -21.96 -28.20 18.94
C ASP A 58 -20.88 -27.75 17.96
N GLY A 59 -20.78 -28.43 16.82
CA GLY A 59 -19.76 -28.13 15.82
C GLY A 59 -19.93 -26.74 15.20
N MET A 60 -21.15 -26.24 15.09
CA MET A 60 -21.39 -24.92 14.51
C MET A 60 -20.96 -23.80 15.46
N GLU A 61 -21.27 -23.92 16.75
CA GLU A 61 -20.80 -23.01 17.77
C GLU A 61 -19.27 -23.05 17.90
N THR A 62 -18.70 -24.27 17.86
CA THR A 62 -17.23 -24.45 17.85
C THR A 62 -16.61 -23.75 16.64
N TYR A 63 -17.19 -23.88 15.45
CA TYR A 63 -16.73 -23.24 14.24
C TYR A 63 -16.76 -21.72 14.36
N ASP A 64 -17.89 -21.15 14.83
CA ASP A 64 -18.03 -19.69 14.95
C ASP A 64 -16.96 -19.12 15.91
N ARG A 65 -16.74 -19.76 17.08
CA ARG A 65 -15.69 -19.36 18.03
C ARG A 65 -14.27 -19.58 17.50
N LEU A 66 -14.05 -20.64 16.73
CA LEU A 66 -12.76 -20.91 16.09
C LEU A 66 -12.37 -19.79 15.14
N ARG A 67 -13.33 -19.19 14.41
CA ARG A 67 -13.09 -18.06 13.51
C ARG A 67 -12.68 -16.77 14.22
N GLU A 68 -12.90 -16.66 15.52
CA GLU A 68 -12.45 -15.55 16.35
C GLU A 68 -11.00 -15.71 16.83
N LEU A 69 -10.44 -16.93 16.82
CA LEU A 69 -9.06 -17.20 17.20
C LEU A 69 -8.09 -16.85 16.07
N GLU A 70 -6.95 -16.27 16.40
CA GLU A 70 -5.91 -15.96 15.42
C GLU A 70 -5.43 -17.20 14.65
N ASN A 71 -5.17 -18.30 15.35
CA ASN A 71 -4.75 -19.57 14.76
C ASN A 71 -5.90 -20.36 14.12
N GLY A 72 -7.15 -19.95 14.32
CA GLY A 72 -8.34 -20.62 13.79
C GLY A 72 -8.98 -19.89 12.60
N LYS A 73 -8.74 -18.58 12.49
CA LYS A 73 -9.45 -17.67 11.58
C LYS A 73 -9.51 -18.13 10.14
N ASN A 74 -8.42 -18.65 9.60
CA ASN A 74 -8.29 -19.05 8.20
C ASN A 74 -8.10 -20.55 8.00
N VAL A 75 -8.07 -21.35 9.06
CA VAL A 75 -7.87 -22.80 8.96
C VAL A 75 -9.06 -23.45 8.25
N PRO A 76 -8.86 -24.26 7.21
CA PRO A 76 -9.95 -24.98 6.57
C PRO A 76 -10.61 -25.96 7.52
N VAL A 77 -11.94 -26.04 7.47
CA VAL A 77 -12.75 -26.92 8.31
C VAL A 77 -13.58 -27.82 7.43
N ILE A 78 -13.51 -29.13 7.68
CA ILE A 78 -14.39 -30.15 7.12
C ILE A 78 -15.32 -30.63 8.21
N PHE A 79 -16.62 -30.47 8.03
CA PHE A 79 -17.58 -31.00 8.99
C PHE A 79 -17.82 -32.49 8.81
N LEU A 80 -17.96 -33.17 9.93
CA LEU A 80 -18.38 -34.59 9.99
C LEU A 80 -19.88 -34.63 10.30
N THR A 81 -20.70 -35.16 9.40
CA THR A 81 -22.17 -35.08 9.50
C THR A 81 -22.84 -36.44 9.51
N ALA A 82 -24.01 -36.57 10.13
CA ALA A 82 -24.85 -37.73 9.98
C ALA A 82 -25.57 -37.75 8.62
N ASP A 83 -25.90 -38.91 8.09
CA ASP A 83 -26.38 -39.15 6.71
C ASP A 83 -27.74 -38.47 6.36
N THR A 84 -28.45 -37.86 7.32
CA THR A 84 -29.86 -37.48 7.18
C THR A 84 -30.12 -35.96 7.07
N ASP A 85 -29.08 -35.12 7.17
CA ASP A 85 -29.32 -33.69 7.31
C ASP A 85 -28.69 -32.82 6.19
N ILE A 86 -29.40 -32.78 5.05
CA ILE A 86 -29.00 -31.92 3.89
C ILE A 86 -29.07 -30.44 4.24
N GLU A 87 -29.96 -30.00 5.14
CA GLU A 87 -30.09 -28.60 5.51
C GLU A 87 -28.88 -28.12 6.31
N SER A 88 -28.36 -28.97 7.21
CA SER A 88 -27.13 -28.68 7.96
C SER A 88 -25.90 -28.59 7.05
N GLU A 89 -25.78 -29.47 6.04
CA GLU A 89 -24.69 -29.40 5.06
C GLU A 89 -24.69 -28.06 4.29
N ILE A 90 -25.85 -27.63 3.80
CA ILE A 90 -26.03 -26.36 3.11
C ILE A 90 -25.68 -25.20 4.04
N THR A 91 -26.07 -25.27 5.29
CA THR A 91 -25.81 -24.23 6.29
C THR A 91 -24.31 -24.13 6.60
N CYS A 92 -23.62 -25.26 6.78
CA CYS A 92 -22.16 -25.29 6.99
C CYS A 92 -21.40 -24.65 5.83
N LEU A 93 -21.71 -25.02 4.59
CA LEU A 93 -21.08 -24.46 3.40
C LEU A 93 -21.36 -22.95 3.23
N LYS A 94 -22.59 -22.50 3.51
CA LYS A 94 -22.94 -21.07 3.47
C LYS A 94 -22.18 -20.24 4.53
N LYS A 95 -21.85 -20.84 5.67
CA LYS A 95 -21.03 -20.20 6.72
C LYS A 95 -19.53 -20.19 6.40
N GLY A 96 -19.09 -20.86 5.32
CA GLY A 96 -17.69 -20.84 4.89
C GLY A 96 -16.89 -22.10 5.28
N ALA A 97 -17.55 -23.20 5.62
CA ALA A 97 -16.88 -24.49 5.74
C ALA A 97 -16.27 -24.89 4.39
N SER A 98 -15.09 -25.52 4.44
CA SER A 98 -14.38 -25.93 3.21
C SER A 98 -15.01 -27.13 2.54
N ASP A 99 -15.56 -28.08 3.33
CA ASP A 99 -16.27 -29.27 2.84
C ASP A 99 -16.99 -29.98 4.01
N PHE A 100 -17.63 -31.14 3.73
CA PHE A 100 -18.19 -32.02 4.73
C PHE A 100 -17.94 -33.50 4.39
N VAL A 101 -17.94 -34.36 5.38
CA VAL A 101 -17.85 -35.82 5.22
C VAL A 101 -18.98 -36.48 5.99
N ARG A 102 -19.78 -37.32 5.29
CA ARG A 102 -20.90 -38.03 5.89
C ARG A 102 -20.45 -39.26 6.66
N LYS A 103 -21.10 -39.51 7.80
CA LYS A 103 -21.01 -40.76 8.57
C LYS A 103 -22.02 -41.78 7.98
N PRO A 104 -21.70 -43.09 7.82
CA PRO A 104 -20.43 -43.72 8.19
C PRO A 104 -19.29 -43.36 7.23
N PHE A 105 -18.09 -43.18 7.81
CA PHE A 105 -16.93 -42.74 7.06
C PHE A 105 -16.47 -43.78 6.03
N MET A 106 -16.26 -43.33 4.80
CA MET A 106 -15.62 -44.09 3.74
C MET A 106 -14.16 -43.61 3.60
N PRO A 107 -13.14 -44.48 3.83
CA PRO A 107 -11.73 -44.07 3.88
C PRO A 107 -11.26 -43.27 2.64
N GLU A 108 -11.62 -43.77 1.45
CA GLU A 108 -11.23 -43.10 0.20
C GLU A 108 -11.89 -41.73 0.03
N VAL A 109 -13.16 -41.58 0.41
CA VAL A 109 -13.88 -40.30 0.33
C VAL A 109 -13.24 -39.28 1.28
N MET A 110 -13.01 -39.70 2.55
CA MET A 110 -12.38 -38.84 3.55
C MET A 110 -10.98 -38.36 3.09
N ARG A 111 -10.10 -39.30 2.68
CA ARG A 111 -8.77 -38.97 2.18
C ARG A 111 -8.81 -38.03 0.99
N ASN A 112 -9.69 -38.25 0.03
CA ASN A 112 -9.81 -37.42 -1.15
C ASN A 112 -10.29 -35.98 -0.80
N ARG A 113 -11.26 -35.87 0.13
CA ARG A 113 -11.75 -34.54 0.57
C ARG A 113 -10.70 -33.76 1.34
N ILE A 114 -10.02 -34.44 2.30
CA ILE A 114 -8.90 -33.85 3.04
C ILE A 114 -7.82 -33.34 2.07
N ARG A 115 -7.36 -34.21 1.16
CA ARG A 115 -6.34 -33.85 0.18
C ARG A 115 -6.75 -32.66 -0.66
N ARG A 116 -7.97 -32.67 -1.21
CA ARG A 116 -8.49 -31.58 -2.04
C ARG A 116 -8.59 -30.26 -1.29
N VAL A 117 -9.05 -30.27 -0.05
CA VAL A 117 -9.14 -29.07 0.77
C VAL A 117 -7.75 -28.50 1.07
N LEU A 118 -6.79 -29.35 1.46
CA LEU A 118 -5.42 -28.93 1.72
C LEU A 118 -4.70 -28.42 0.46
N GLU A 119 -4.91 -29.06 -0.70
CA GLU A 119 -4.36 -28.59 -1.98
C GLU A 119 -4.92 -27.22 -2.39
N LEU A 120 -6.22 -27.00 -2.20
CA LEU A 120 -6.86 -25.71 -2.48
C LEU A 120 -6.36 -24.62 -1.53
N ASP A 121 -6.21 -24.92 -0.25
CA ASP A 121 -5.68 -23.99 0.74
C ASP A 121 -4.22 -23.59 0.41
N GLU A 122 -3.36 -24.56 0.10
CA GLU A 122 -1.99 -24.30 -0.33
C GLU A 122 -1.93 -23.47 -1.60
N LEU A 123 -2.79 -23.76 -2.59
CA LEU A 123 -2.84 -22.99 -3.84
C LEU A 123 -3.29 -21.55 -3.59
N THR A 124 -4.29 -21.36 -2.73
CA THR A 124 -4.79 -20.02 -2.36
C THR A 124 -3.67 -19.19 -1.73
N HIS A 125 -3.00 -19.70 -0.71
CA HIS A 125 -1.89 -19.04 -0.05
C HIS A 125 -0.69 -18.80 -0.99
N TYR A 126 -0.43 -19.73 -1.92
CA TYR A 126 0.59 -19.53 -2.94
C TYR A 126 0.25 -18.38 -3.87
N LEU A 127 -1.01 -18.33 -4.34
CA LEU A 127 -1.47 -17.27 -5.26
C LEU A 127 -1.48 -15.90 -4.57
N GLU A 128 -1.94 -15.82 -3.32
CA GLU A 128 -1.92 -14.58 -2.54
C GLU A 128 -0.49 -14.03 -2.43
N ARG A 129 0.47 -14.87 -2.05
CA ARG A 129 1.89 -14.47 -2.00
C ARG A 129 2.39 -14.01 -3.37
N LYS A 130 2.03 -14.73 -4.45
CA LYS A 130 2.43 -14.35 -5.81
C LYS A 130 1.83 -13.03 -6.24
N VAL A 131 0.58 -12.75 -5.89
CA VAL A 131 -0.07 -11.46 -6.14
C VAL A 131 0.69 -10.36 -5.42
N MET A 132 0.97 -10.52 -4.11
CA MET A 132 1.73 -9.53 -3.33
C MET A 132 3.12 -9.28 -3.92
N GLU A 133 3.89 -10.34 -4.25
CA GLU A 133 5.21 -10.23 -4.87
C GLU A 133 5.14 -9.46 -6.21
N LYS A 134 4.13 -9.79 -7.05
CA LYS A 134 3.97 -9.15 -8.36
C LYS A 134 3.51 -7.70 -8.25
N THR A 135 2.62 -7.39 -7.32
CA THR A 135 2.20 -6.02 -7.04
C THR A 135 3.39 -5.15 -6.63
N ALA A 136 4.17 -5.60 -5.64
CA ALA A 136 5.38 -4.89 -5.22
C ALA A 136 6.41 -4.73 -6.35
N GLN A 137 6.56 -5.74 -7.22
CA GLN A 137 7.45 -5.66 -8.38
C GLN A 137 6.97 -4.61 -9.40
N ILE A 138 5.66 -4.56 -9.66
CA ILE A 138 5.04 -3.58 -10.58
C ILE A 138 5.22 -2.17 -10.03
N GLU A 139 4.92 -1.95 -8.74
CA GLU A 139 5.10 -0.65 -8.09
C GLU A 139 6.54 -0.15 -8.18
N LYS A 140 7.50 -1.03 -7.88
CA LYS A 140 8.93 -0.71 -8.01
C LYS A 140 9.30 -0.33 -9.44
N MET A 141 8.88 -1.14 -10.42
CA MET A 141 9.17 -0.89 -11.84
C MET A 141 8.52 0.41 -12.33
N THR A 142 7.31 0.71 -11.89
CA THR A 142 6.61 1.97 -12.19
C THR A 142 7.39 3.15 -11.64
N PHE A 143 7.81 3.11 -10.38
CA PHE A 143 8.64 4.14 -9.76
C PHE A 143 9.95 4.35 -10.54
N GLU A 144 10.70 3.27 -10.81
CA GLU A 144 11.98 3.33 -11.54
C GLU A 144 11.80 3.90 -12.96
N THR A 145 10.72 3.55 -13.64
CA THR A 145 10.40 4.07 -14.98
C THR A 145 10.09 5.57 -14.93
N ILE A 146 9.24 6.00 -14.03
CA ILE A 146 8.88 7.42 -13.85
C ILE A 146 10.11 8.23 -13.44
N ALA A 147 10.91 7.75 -12.48
CA ALA A 147 12.15 8.40 -12.05
C ALA A 147 13.16 8.51 -13.20
N THR A 148 13.24 7.49 -14.06
CA THR A 148 14.11 7.54 -15.25
C THR A 148 13.65 8.61 -16.24
N ILE A 149 12.33 8.70 -16.53
CA ILE A 149 11.77 9.73 -17.39
C ILE A 149 12.09 11.13 -16.84
N SER A 150 11.88 11.33 -15.54
CA SER A 150 12.21 12.58 -14.85
C SER A 150 13.70 12.90 -14.94
N SER A 151 14.58 11.92 -14.71
CA SER A 151 16.03 12.09 -14.83
C SER A 151 16.49 12.44 -16.26
N MET A 152 15.80 11.92 -17.30
CA MET A 152 16.08 12.29 -18.70
C MET A 152 15.76 13.77 -18.96
N LEU A 153 14.71 14.30 -18.34
CA LEU A 153 14.39 15.73 -18.43
C LEU A 153 15.40 16.59 -17.67
N GLU A 154 15.73 16.16 -16.44
CA GLU A 154 16.75 16.81 -15.62
C GLU A 154 18.14 16.85 -16.30
N ALA A 155 18.45 15.88 -17.17
CA ALA A 155 19.70 15.89 -17.95
C ALA A 155 19.77 17.05 -18.96
N ARG A 156 18.63 17.64 -19.37
CA ARG A 156 18.57 18.87 -20.18
C ARG A 156 18.67 20.15 -19.36
N ASP A 157 18.28 20.08 -18.09
CA ASP A 157 18.31 21.20 -17.14
C ASP A 157 19.54 21.04 -16.24
N SER A 158 20.59 21.82 -16.50
CA SER A 158 21.89 21.72 -15.81
C SER A 158 21.80 21.91 -14.28
N TYR A 159 20.62 22.26 -13.74
CA TYR A 159 20.41 22.65 -12.34
C TYR A 159 19.68 21.62 -11.49
N THR A 160 19.10 20.57 -12.10
CA THR A 160 18.05 19.78 -11.45
C THR A 160 18.39 18.32 -11.19
N LYS A 161 19.66 17.89 -11.29
CA LYS A 161 20.03 16.47 -11.06
C LYS A 161 19.49 15.93 -9.73
N GLY A 162 18.60 14.94 -9.81
CA GLY A 162 17.94 14.28 -8.68
C GLY A 162 16.94 15.15 -7.92
N HIS A 163 16.55 16.30 -8.47
CA HIS A 163 15.59 17.22 -7.89
C HIS A 163 14.21 16.57 -7.71
N SER A 164 13.65 16.01 -8.78
CA SER A 164 12.30 15.44 -8.74
C SER A 164 12.17 14.28 -7.75
N VAL A 165 13.24 13.48 -7.59
CA VAL A 165 13.27 12.39 -6.59
C VAL A 165 13.24 12.98 -5.18
N ARG A 166 14.03 14.03 -4.91
CA ARG A 166 14.02 14.67 -3.58
C ARG A 166 12.68 15.37 -3.29
N VAL A 167 12.11 16.08 -4.27
CA VAL A 167 10.78 16.69 -4.14
C VAL A 167 9.73 15.61 -3.82
N ALA A 168 9.77 14.46 -4.50
CA ALA A 168 8.88 13.35 -4.20
C ALA A 168 9.09 12.79 -2.78
N GLU A 169 10.33 12.59 -2.33
CA GLU A 169 10.64 12.15 -0.97
C GLU A 169 10.08 13.11 0.08
N TYR A 170 10.30 14.42 -0.08
CA TYR A 170 9.79 15.43 0.86
C TYR A 170 8.26 15.51 0.86
N SER A 171 7.64 15.39 -0.32
CA SER A 171 6.19 15.36 -0.46
C SER A 171 5.57 14.16 0.24
N VAL A 172 6.17 12.98 0.10
CA VAL A 172 5.75 11.75 0.78
C VAL A 172 5.86 11.92 2.30
N MET A 173 7.00 12.37 2.81
CA MET A 173 7.20 12.59 4.26
C MET A 173 6.17 13.56 4.85
N LEU A 174 5.83 14.61 4.10
CA LEU A 174 4.80 15.57 4.50
C LEU A 174 3.40 14.93 4.53
N ALA A 175 3.04 14.18 3.49
CA ALA A 175 1.75 13.52 3.39
C ALA A 175 1.57 12.41 4.44
N GLU A 176 2.61 11.62 4.73
CA GLU A 176 2.61 10.62 5.81
C GLU A 176 2.33 11.28 7.17
N ARG A 177 3.05 12.36 7.48
CA ARG A 177 2.86 13.11 8.72
C ARG A 177 1.48 13.79 8.79
N ALA A 178 0.92 14.18 7.64
CA ALA A 178 -0.44 14.71 7.53
C ALA A 178 -1.53 13.63 7.62
N GLY A 179 -1.17 12.35 7.74
CA GLY A 179 -2.09 11.24 7.92
C GLY A 179 -2.81 10.77 6.65
N TRP A 180 -2.19 10.98 5.49
CA TRP A 180 -2.75 10.50 4.24
C TRP A 180 -2.74 8.98 4.18
N ARG A 181 -3.68 8.40 3.41
CA ARG A 181 -3.75 6.95 3.17
C ARG A 181 -2.63 6.52 2.22
N GLU A 182 -2.15 5.31 2.38
CA GLU A 182 -1.04 4.71 1.63
C GLU A 182 -1.17 4.90 0.11
N GLN A 183 -2.35 4.61 -0.47
CA GLN A 183 -2.60 4.79 -1.90
C GLN A 183 -2.49 6.25 -2.35
N ALA A 184 -2.94 7.20 -1.53
CA ALA A 184 -2.83 8.63 -1.84
C ALA A 184 -1.36 9.10 -1.78
N ILE A 185 -0.57 8.56 -0.86
CA ILE A 185 0.86 8.82 -0.75
C ILE A 185 1.61 8.28 -1.98
N LEU A 186 1.30 7.06 -2.42
CA LEU A 186 1.88 6.46 -3.61
C LEU A 186 1.56 7.30 -4.87
N ASN A 187 0.31 7.74 -5.01
CA ASN A 187 -0.08 8.62 -6.10
C ASN A 187 0.69 9.96 -6.05
N LEU A 188 0.77 10.58 -4.87
CA LEU A 188 1.51 11.83 -4.68
C LEU A 188 3.00 11.69 -5.05
N GLN A 189 3.62 10.54 -4.73
CA GLN A 189 5.00 10.26 -5.10
C GLN A 189 5.20 10.32 -6.63
N HIS A 190 4.32 9.67 -7.40
CA HIS A 190 4.36 9.69 -8.86
C HIS A 190 4.07 11.09 -9.43
N ILE A 191 3.11 11.80 -8.84
CA ILE A 191 2.76 13.17 -9.23
C ILE A 191 3.96 14.10 -9.02
N ALA A 192 4.61 14.02 -7.87
CA ALA A 192 5.77 14.84 -7.53
C ALA A 192 6.98 14.55 -8.43
N LEU A 193 7.22 13.29 -8.82
CA LEU A 193 8.27 12.93 -9.78
C LEU A 193 8.06 13.58 -11.15
N LEU A 194 6.82 13.81 -11.55
CA LEU A 194 6.44 14.30 -12.87
C LEU A 194 6.00 15.78 -12.88
N HIS A 195 6.08 16.50 -11.75
CA HIS A 195 5.59 17.87 -11.65
C HIS A 195 6.17 18.81 -12.73
N ASP A 196 7.41 18.58 -13.08
CA ASP A 196 8.20 19.38 -14.04
C ASP A 196 8.26 18.77 -15.46
N ILE A 197 7.49 17.71 -15.78
CA ILE A 197 7.54 17.01 -17.07
C ILE A 197 7.37 17.95 -18.26
N GLY A 198 6.63 19.03 -18.11
CA GLY A 198 6.39 20.01 -19.15
C GLY A 198 7.63 20.83 -19.57
N LYS A 199 8.72 20.78 -18.83
CA LYS A 199 10.00 21.38 -19.25
C LYS A 199 10.52 20.79 -20.57
N VAL A 200 10.02 19.60 -20.97
CA VAL A 200 10.31 19.01 -22.28
C VAL A 200 9.96 19.96 -23.44
N GLY A 201 8.94 20.77 -23.28
CA GLY A 201 8.49 21.75 -24.30
C GLY A 201 9.20 23.10 -24.25
N ILE A 202 10.09 23.34 -23.29
CA ILE A 202 10.80 24.60 -23.14
C ILE A 202 12.08 24.57 -24.00
N PRO A 203 12.32 25.63 -24.83
CA PRO A 203 13.53 25.72 -25.64
C PRO A 203 14.79 25.82 -24.77
N ASP A 204 15.88 25.13 -25.16
CA ASP A 204 17.12 25.04 -24.38
C ASP A 204 17.76 26.42 -24.12
N HIS A 205 17.68 27.37 -25.08
CA HIS A 205 18.22 28.70 -24.91
C HIS A 205 17.49 29.55 -23.84
N VAL A 206 16.25 29.17 -23.50
CA VAL A 206 15.48 29.80 -22.40
C VAL A 206 15.73 29.02 -21.12
N LEU A 207 15.61 27.69 -21.16
CA LEU A 207 15.77 26.79 -20.01
C LEU A 207 17.13 26.95 -19.33
N ASN A 208 18.21 26.99 -20.15
CA ASN A 208 19.61 27.06 -19.68
C ASN A 208 20.23 28.47 -19.81
N LYS A 209 19.43 29.51 -19.92
CA LYS A 209 19.94 30.87 -20.05
C LYS A 209 20.77 31.29 -18.84
N PRO A 210 22.04 31.68 -19.03
CA PRO A 210 22.81 32.24 -17.93
C PRO A 210 22.32 33.65 -17.59
N GLY A 211 21.83 33.85 -16.38
CA GLY A 211 21.40 35.17 -15.89
C GLY A 211 19.88 35.30 -15.74
N LYS A 212 19.42 36.56 -15.70
CA LYS A 212 17.99 36.88 -15.51
C LYS A 212 17.21 36.68 -16.81
N LEU A 213 16.04 36.06 -16.70
CA LEU A 213 15.08 35.95 -17.80
C LEU A 213 14.38 37.30 -18.04
N THR A 214 14.03 37.57 -19.30
CA THR A 214 13.08 38.66 -19.64
C THR A 214 11.67 38.25 -19.24
N GLU A 215 10.70 39.16 -19.30
CA GLU A 215 9.30 38.84 -19.02
C GLU A 215 8.74 37.80 -20.02
N GLU A 216 9.11 37.91 -21.30
CA GLU A 216 8.71 36.97 -22.35
C GLU A 216 9.33 35.58 -22.12
N GLU A 217 10.60 35.53 -21.81
CA GLU A 217 11.27 34.25 -21.49
C GLU A 217 10.71 33.61 -20.23
N PHE A 218 10.38 34.40 -19.22
CA PHE A 218 9.73 33.91 -18.02
C PHE A 218 8.31 33.40 -18.31
N ALA A 219 7.58 34.05 -19.23
CA ALA A 219 6.28 33.51 -19.71
C ALA A 219 6.43 32.14 -20.40
N ILE A 220 7.50 31.96 -21.19
CA ILE A 220 7.83 30.66 -21.79
C ILE A 220 8.12 29.63 -20.71
N ILE A 221 8.93 29.94 -19.68
CA ILE A 221 9.17 29.03 -18.56
C ILE A 221 7.87 28.64 -17.88
N LYS A 222 6.99 29.61 -17.58
CA LYS A 222 5.70 29.32 -16.92
C LYS A 222 4.82 28.34 -17.71
N SER A 223 4.95 28.29 -19.03
CA SER A 223 4.16 27.41 -19.88
C SER A 223 4.42 25.90 -19.60
N HIS A 224 5.54 25.52 -18.92
CA HIS A 224 5.79 24.13 -18.57
C HIS A 224 4.66 23.53 -17.72
N THR A 225 4.00 24.32 -16.90
CA THR A 225 2.88 23.85 -16.07
C THR A 225 1.69 23.38 -16.91
N ILE A 226 1.37 24.13 -17.97
CA ILE A 226 0.29 23.79 -18.90
C ILE A 226 0.71 22.61 -19.79
N ILE A 227 1.91 22.66 -20.36
CA ILE A 227 2.46 21.58 -21.20
C ILE A 227 2.50 20.27 -20.40
N GLY A 228 2.98 20.31 -19.16
CA GLY A 228 3.02 19.15 -18.28
C GLY A 228 1.66 18.56 -18.01
N ALA A 229 0.68 19.38 -17.68
CA ALA A 229 -0.69 18.94 -17.48
C ALA A 229 -1.28 18.32 -18.77
N ASP A 230 -1.03 18.91 -19.92
CA ASP A 230 -1.49 18.38 -21.22
C ASP A 230 -0.84 17.02 -21.57
N ILE A 231 0.42 16.81 -21.21
CA ILE A 231 1.09 15.51 -21.37
C ILE A 231 0.45 14.45 -20.45
N LEU A 232 0.17 14.81 -19.21
CA LEU A 232 -0.28 13.87 -18.18
C LEU A 232 -1.78 13.58 -18.19
N LYS A 233 -2.60 14.40 -18.83
CA LYS A 233 -4.07 14.26 -18.84
C LYS A 233 -4.60 12.93 -19.35
N GLU A 234 -3.82 12.20 -20.16
CA GLU A 234 -4.21 10.88 -20.69
C GLU A 234 -3.99 9.74 -19.68
N ILE A 235 -3.22 9.98 -18.61
CA ILE A 235 -2.98 9.00 -17.55
C ILE A 235 -4.16 9.03 -16.59
N LYS A 236 -5.07 8.04 -16.70
CA LYS A 236 -6.29 7.96 -15.87
C LYS A 236 -6.12 7.09 -14.62
N SER A 237 -5.04 6.31 -14.55
CA SER A 237 -4.77 5.38 -13.44
C SER A 237 -4.27 6.08 -12.18
N ILE A 238 -3.77 7.30 -12.27
CA ILE A 238 -3.29 8.11 -11.14
C ILE A 238 -4.17 9.35 -11.04
N PRO A 239 -5.07 9.42 -10.04
CA PRO A 239 -5.89 10.60 -9.81
C PRO A 239 -5.05 11.85 -9.60
N GLU A 240 -5.51 13.00 -10.10
CA GLU A 240 -4.87 14.31 -9.93
C GLU A 240 -3.42 14.43 -10.48
N ILE A 241 -2.97 13.51 -11.35
CA ILE A 241 -1.60 13.54 -11.88
C ILE A 241 -1.30 14.83 -12.64
N GLU A 242 -2.26 15.35 -13.38
CA GLU A 242 -2.13 16.61 -14.11
C GLU A 242 -2.13 17.83 -13.17
N ALA A 243 -2.79 17.72 -12.00
CA ALA A 243 -2.92 18.82 -11.05
C ALA A 243 -1.57 19.19 -10.42
N GLY A 244 -0.72 18.20 -10.11
CA GLY A 244 0.64 18.45 -9.64
C GLY A 244 1.46 19.24 -10.63
N ALA A 245 1.46 18.86 -11.91
CA ALA A 245 2.18 19.56 -12.95
C ALA A 245 1.60 20.96 -13.20
N ARG A 246 0.28 21.10 -13.21
CA ARG A 246 -0.41 22.37 -13.52
C ARG A 246 -0.27 23.42 -12.43
N TYR A 247 -0.40 23.00 -11.13
CA TYR A 247 -0.66 23.94 -10.04
C TYR A 247 0.44 24.03 -8.98
N HIS A 248 1.57 23.34 -9.11
CA HIS A 248 2.64 23.38 -8.09
C HIS A 248 3.30 24.77 -7.94
N HIS A 249 3.11 25.68 -8.88
CA HIS A 249 3.54 27.08 -8.80
C HIS A 249 2.41 28.06 -8.45
N GLU A 250 1.21 27.56 -8.14
CA GLU A 250 0.19 28.40 -7.53
C GLU A 250 0.63 28.80 -6.12
N ARG A 251 0.18 29.98 -5.69
CA ARG A 251 0.51 30.50 -4.39
C ARG A 251 -0.76 30.62 -3.55
N TYR A 252 -0.67 30.31 -2.29
CA TYR A 252 -1.83 30.26 -1.40
C TYR A 252 -2.65 31.57 -1.39
N ASN A 253 -2.00 32.73 -1.64
CA ASN A 253 -2.64 34.02 -1.74
C ASN A 253 -3.16 34.40 -3.15
N GLY A 254 -3.16 33.49 -4.11
CA GLY A 254 -3.65 33.71 -5.48
C GLY A 254 -2.71 34.48 -6.40
N THR A 255 -1.47 34.74 -6.01
CA THR A 255 -0.49 35.46 -6.85
C THR A 255 0.41 34.51 -7.65
N GLY A 256 0.07 33.22 -7.69
CA GLY A 256 0.78 32.18 -8.43
C GLY A 256 0.40 32.14 -9.92
N TYR A 257 0.81 31.04 -10.56
CA TYR A 257 0.49 30.72 -11.95
C TYR A 257 0.27 29.23 -12.13
N PRO A 258 -0.43 28.77 -13.19
CA PRO A 258 -0.89 29.53 -14.37
C PRO A 258 -2.30 30.15 -14.21
N CYS A 259 -3.09 29.75 -13.20
CA CYS A 259 -4.51 30.13 -13.10
C CYS A 259 -4.79 31.18 -12.04
N GLY A 260 -3.88 31.44 -11.09
CA GLY A 260 -4.06 32.34 -9.97
C GLY A 260 -5.05 31.81 -8.93
N LEU A 261 -5.09 30.49 -8.75
CA LEU A 261 -5.92 29.85 -7.73
C LEU A 261 -5.45 30.25 -6.33
N ALA A 262 -6.39 30.39 -5.38
CA ALA A 262 -6.09 30.80 -4.03
C ALA A 262 -6.55 29.76 -3.00
N ALA A 263 -5.83 29.68 -1.90
CA ALA A 263 -6.16 28.84 -0.75
C ALA A 263 -6.49 27.38 -1.14
N GLU A 264 -7.67 26.88 -0.76
CA GLU A 264 -8.10 25.51 -0.99
C GLU A 264 -8.59 25.22 -2.42
N GLU A 265 -8.71 26.24 -3.27
CA GLU A 265 -8.92 26.03 -4.70
C GLU A 265 -7.72 25.33 -5.34
N ILE A 266 -6.52 25.49 -4.76
CA ILE A 266 -5.31 24.78 -5.17
C ILE A 266 -5.41 23.33 -4.68
N PRO A 267 -5.33 22.31 -5.57
CA PRO A 267 -5.36 20.92 -5.16
C PRO A 267 -4.30 20.60 -4.09
N ALA A 268 -4.65 19.77 -3.12
CA ALA A 268 -3.77 19.46 -1.98
C ALA A 268 -2.41 18.89 -2.42
N VAL A 269 -2.38 18.06 -3.46
CA VAL A 269 -1.15 17.52 -4.06
C VAL A 269 -0.21 18.65 -4.53
N ALA A 270 -0.75 19.68 -5.15
CA ALA A 270 0.03 20.83 -5.66
C ALA A 270 0.55 21.70 -4.51
N ARG A 271 -0.25 21.92 -3.45
CA ARG A 271 0.18 22.67 -2.25
C ARG A 271 1.35 21.98 -1.53
N ILE A 272 1.32 20.64 -1.43
CA ILE A 272 2.40 19.83 -0.86
C ILE A 272 3.65 19.91 -1.74
N ILE A 273 3.50 19.68 -3.04
CA ILE A 273 4.63 19.72 -4.00
C ILE A 273 5.27 21.10 -4.02
N GLY A 274 4.49 22.18 -4.00
CA GLY A 274 5.02 23.55 -4.00
C GLY A 274 5.89 23.88 -2.78
N ILE A 275 5.59 23.30 -1.60
CA ILE A 275 6.45 23.42 -0.40
C ILE A 275 7.75 22.64 -0.61
N ALA A 276 7.64 21.38 -1.06
CA ALA A 276 8.77 20.48 -1.26
C ALA A 276 9.74 20.99 -2.33
N ASP A 277 9.20 21.50 -3.46
CA ASP A 277 9.96 22.11 -4.56
C ASP A 277 10.71 23.34 -4.08
N ALA A 278 10.03 24.30 -3.44
CA ALA A 278 10.66 25.49 -2.90
C ALA A 278 11.76 25.15 -1.89
N PHE A 279 11.53 24.17 -1.03
CA PHE A 279 12.53 23.70 -0.08
C PHE A 279 13.75 23.11 -0.79
N ASP A 280 13.56 22.20 -1.77
CA ASP A 280 14.68 21.63 -2.51
C ASP A 280 15.47 22.69 -3.27
N ALA A 281 14.78 23.65 -3.86
CA ALA A 281 15.41 24.79 -4.54
C ALA A 281 16.31 25.63 -3.62
N MET A 282 15.98 25.76 -2.34
CA MET A 282 16.78 26.46 -1.33
C MET A 282 17.88 25.59 -0.73
N ASN A 283 17.64 24.29 -0.55
CA ASN A 283 18.54 23.35 0.10
C ASN A 283 19.58 22.76 -0.86
N SER A 284 19.39 22.88 -2.16
CA SER A 284 20.30 22.37 -3.19
C SER A 284 21.36 23.38 -3.59
N LYS A 285 22.59 22.88 -3.84
CA LYS A 285 23.68 23.69 -4.39
C LYS A 285 23.39 23.94 -5.87
N ARG A 286 23.36 25.23 -6.29
CA ARG A 286 23.24 25.65 -7.69
C ARG A 286 24.57 26.20 -8.19
N ILE A 287 24.83 26.18 -9.49
CA ILE A 287 26.11 26.62 -10.08
C ILE A 287 26.52 28.02 -9.62
N TYR A 288 25.56 28.89 -9.37
CA TYR A 288 25.81 30.31 -8.97
C TYR A 288 25.53 30.59 -7.48
N ARG A 289 25.14 29.57 -6.68
CA ARG A 289 24.78 29.79 -5.28
C ARG A 289 24.98 28.49 -4.49
N ASP A 290 25.75 28.56 -3.41
CA ASP A 290 25.78 27.50 -2.40
C ASP A 290 24.41 27.31 -1.75
N SER A 291 24.15 26.14 -1.19
CA SER A 291 22.93 25.91 -0.43
C SER A 291 22.81 26.93 0.70
N LEU A 292 21.58 27.42 0.93
CA LEU A 292 21.32 28.33 2.05
C LEU A 292 21.56 27.62 3.39
N SER A 293 21.91 28.40 4.41
CA SER A 293 21.96 27.82 5.77
C SER A 293 20.54 27.40 6.22
N SER A 294 20.48 26.40 7.09
CA SER A 294 19.22 25.92 7.63
C SER A 294 18.37 27.03 8.27
N GLU A 295 19.04 28.00 8.91
CA GLU A 295 18.37 29.15 9.53
C GLU A 295 17.71 30.06 8.49
N VAL A 296 18.39 30.30 7.36
CA VAL A 296 17.83 31.11 6.26
C VAL A 296 16.68 30.37 5.60
N ILE A 297 16.84 29.08 5.30
CA ILE A 297 15.76 28.27 4.72
C ILE A 297 14.51 28.31 5.61
N ARG A 298 14.69 28.07 6.93
CA ARG A 298 13.58 28.12 7.88
C ARG A 298 12.88 29.47 7.90
N LYS A 299 13.64 30.56 7.85
CA LYS A 299 13.11 31.93 7.82
C LYS A 299 12.29 32.19 6.54
N GLU A 300 12.79 31.77 5.38
CA GLU A 300 12.09 31.93 4.11
C GLU A 300 10.78 31.10 4.07
N LEU A 301 10.79 29.87 4.58
CA LEU A 301 9.59 29.04 4.71
C LEU A 301 8.54 29.74 5.60
N VAL A 302 8.95 30.23 6.77
CA VAL A 302 8.04 30.92 7.72
C VAL A 302 7.49 32.21 7.09
N ASN A 303 8.31 32.99 6.38
CA ASN A 303 7.89 34.21 5.69
C ASN A 303 6.85 33.90 4.59
N GLY A 304 6.93 32.71 3.96
CA GLY A 304 5.99 32.28 2.93
C GLY A 304 4.66 31.75 3.47
N LYS A 305 4.49 31.61 4.78
CA LYS A 305 3.27 31.07 5.39
C LYS A 305 2.05 31.96 5.09
N GLY A 306 0.99 31.33 4.57
CA GLY A 306 -0.27 32.01 4.22
C GLY A 306 -0.16 32.93 2.99
N THR A 307 1.01 33.06 2.40
CA THR A 307 1.23 33.84 1.15
C THR A 307 1.62 32.90 0.00
N GLN A 308 2.76 32.26 0.07
CA GLN A 308 3.21 31.29 -0.91
C GLN A 308 2.69 29.89 -0.55
N PHE A 309 2.75 29.53 0.70
CA PHE A 309 2.50 28.17 1.19
C PHE A 309 1.23 28.07 2.02
N ASP A 310 0.56 26.93 1.90
CA ASP A 310 -0.54 26.54 2.76
C ASP A 310 -0.07 26.48 4.22
N PRO A 311 -0.71 27.22 5.15
CA PRO A 311 -0.32 27.24 6.55
C PRO A 311 -0.36 25.87 7.22
N TYR A 312 -1.35 25.01 6.89
CA TYR A 312 -1.51 23.70 7.48
C TYR A 312 -0.36 22.76 7.10
N PHE A 313 -0.10 22.61 5.80
CA PHE A 313 0.97 21.74 5.34
C PHE A 313 2.35 22.28 5.71
N LEU A 314 2.52 23.61 5.70
CA LEU A 314 3.80 24.20 6.09
C LEU A 314 4.12 23.98 7.56
N ASP A 315 3.16 24.06 8.47
CA ASP A 315 3.39 23.79 9.90
C ASP A 315 3.89 22.37 10.13
N ILE A 316 3.30 21.39 9.42
CA ILE A 316 3.75 20.00 9.46
C ILE A 316 5.17 19.86 8.87
N PHE A 317 5.44 20.54 7.77
CA PHE A 317 6.75 20.52 7.11
C PHE A 317 7.86 21.11 8.01
N LEU A 318 7.56 22.22 8.70
CA LEU A 318 8.48 22.84 9.66
C LEU A 318 8.78 21.92 10.86
N GLN A 319 7.82 21.15 11.33
CA GLN A 319 8.09 20.12 12.35
C GLN A 319 9.08 19.07 11.85
N LEU A 320 8.89 18.55 10.62
CA LEU A 320 9.83 17.60 10.00
C LEU A 320 11.22 18.21 9.83
N PHE A 321 11.28 19.49 9.45
CA PHE A 321 12.53 20.23 9.31
C PHE A 321 13.26 20.37 10.64
N ASP A 322 12.56 20.81 11.69
CA ASP A 322 13.11 21.02 13.03
C ASP A 322 13.55 19.70 13.67
N GLU A 323 12.87 18.58 13.38
CA GLU A 323 13.27 17.21 13.75
C GLU A 323 14.51 16.70 12.98
N GLY A 324 14.98 17.43 11.98
CA GLY A 324 16.12 17.06 11.15
C GLY A 324 15.87 15.89 10.19
N LYS A 325 14.59 15.55 9.93
CA LYS A 325 14.19 14.46 9.01
C LYS A 325 14.36 14.81 7.54
N LEU A 326 14.37 16.09 7.19
CA LEU A 326 14.55 16.59 5.82
C LEU A 326 16.03 16.76 5.42
N ARG A 327 16.96 16.00 6.03
CA ARG A 327 18.37 16.04 5.67
C ARG A 327 18.64 15.21 4.42
N ARG A 328 19.53 15.71 3.54
CA ARG A 328 20.08 14.90 2.44
C ARG A 328 20.59 13.56 2.99
N ARG A 329 20.14 12.44 2.42
CA ARG A 329 20.91 11.20 2.49
C ARG A 329 22.29 11.53 1.89
N LYS A 330 23.37 11.39 2.68
CA LYS A 330 24.72 11.47 2.12
C LYS A 330 24.77 10.48 0.98
N GLU A 331 25.08 10.96 -0.23
CA GLU A 331 25.48 10.08 -1.31
C GLU A 331 26.62 9.22 -0.75
N SER A 332 26.37 7.92 -0.61
CA SER A 332 27.44 6.96 -0.34
C SER A 332 28.36 6.98 -1.56
N GLU A 333 29.58 7.43 -1.33
CA GLU A 333 30.70 7.37 -2.28
C GLU A 333 30.88 6.00 -2.91
#